data_56fdac0a5d7c8ef77749c75489b14375
#
_entry.id   56fdac0a5d7c8ef77749c75489b14375
#
_cell.length_a   1.000
_cell.length_b   1.000
_cell.length_c   1.000
_cell.angle_alpha   90.00
_cell.angle_beta   90.00
_cell.angle_gamma   90.00
#
_symmetry.space_group_name_H-M   'P 1'
#
loop_
_entity.id
_entity.type
_entity.pdbx_description
1 polymer ?
#
loop_
_entity_poly.entity_id
_entity_poly.type
_entity_poly.pdbx_seq_one_letter_code
_entity_poly.pdbx_strand_id
1 'polypeptide(L)'
;MNPIKKTIELPDGRTITLETGKLAKQADGAVELRMGNTMLLATVVTAKEAGEGVDFMPLQVEYKEKFSSNGRFPGGFLKREGRASDYEILTSRLVDRVLRPLFPDNYHADTIVQVTMYSSDGVDMPDALAGLAASAAIAVSDIPFNGPISEVRVARINGEFVIDPTFEQLEKADMELMVGATYDNIMMVEGEMNEVSEADLLAALRAAHDAIKVQCKAQMELAEEVGSTVKREYCHETNDEELRKDVHDKCYDKAYAIAKTGSADKHWRQESFDKICEEYLESLPEEEREEKKAMVKRYYHDVEKEAMRRCVLDEGIRLDGRKTTEIRPIWCEVDYLPGPHGSAVFTRGETQSLATVTLGTKLDEKILDDVLNQGRERFLLHYNFPPFSTGEARAPRGVGRREVGHGNLAHRALKRMFPDDFPYVCRIVSDILESNGSSSMATVCAGTLSLLDAGVKMKRPVSGIAMGLISDGEKYAILSDILGDEDHLGDMDFKVTGTRNGITATQMDIKVDGLSYEILEKALNQAKEGRLHILDKIQETIPAPREDYKPHVPRIVTMLIPKE
;
A
#
# COMPACT_ATOMS: atom_id res chain seq x y z
N MET A 1 3.72 -17.16 37.32
CA MET A 1 3.49 -16.91 35.88
C MET A 1 2.12 -17.42 35.56
N ASN A 2 1.21 -16.57 35.09
CA ASN A 2 -0.16 -16.95 34.73
C ASN A 2 -0.41 -16.60 33.26
N PRO A 3 0.08 -17.42 32.31
CA PRO A 3 -0.18 -17.17 30.90
C PRO A 3 -1.66 -17.32 30.59
N ILE A 4 -2.16 -16.43 29.75
CA ILE A 4 -3.54 -16.42 29.25
C ILE A 4 -3.52 -16.76 27.77
N LYS A 5 -4.39 -17.68 27.39
CA LYS A 5 -4.46 -18.25 26.04
C LYS A 5 -5.86 -18.11 25.45
N LYS A 6 -5.92 -17.73 24.18
CA LYS A 6 -7.14 -17.73 23.37
C LYS A 6 -6.95 -18.58 22.13
N THR A 7 -7.96 -19.32 21.77
CA THR A 7 -7.99 -20.12 20.54
C THR A 7 -9.02 -19.54 19.56
N ILE A 8 -8.59 -19.34 18.33
CA ILE A 8 -9.40 -18.87 17.22
C ILE A 8 -9.59 -20.00 16.24
N GLU A 9 -10.82 -20.27 15.84
CA GLU A 9 -11.14 -21.28 14.84
C GLU A 9 -11.33 -20.63 13.48
N LEU A 10 -10.61 -21.13 12.44
CA LEU A 10 -10.81 -20.73 11.06
C LEU A 10 -12.04 -21.45 10.46
N PRO A 11 -12.62 -20.94 9.37
CA PRO A 11 -13.80 -21.53 8.75
C PRO A 11 -13.67 -23.02 8.40
N ASP A 12 -12.46 -23.49 8.12
CA ASP A 12 -12.16 -24.90 7.78
C ASP A 12 -11.80 -25.77 9.00
N GLY A 13 -11.89 -25.23 10.20
CA GLY A 13 -11.61 -25.95 11.45
C GLY A 13 -10.15 -25.90 11.93
N ARG A 14 -9.22 -25.33 11.16
CA ARG A 14 -7.87 -25.07 11.67
C ARG A 14 -7.92 -24.01 12.77
N THR A 15 -6.95 -24.03 13.67
CA THR A 15 -6.94 -23.14 14.84
C THR A 15 -5.69 -22.28 14.89
N ILE A 16 -5.87 -21.07 15.41
CA ILE A 16 -4.80 -20.14 15.77
C ILE A 16 -4.86 -19.92 17.27
N THR A 17 -3.72 -19.97 17.94
CA THR A 17 -3.63 -19.73 19.39
C THR A 17 -2.87 -18.46 19.66
N LEU A 18 -3.43 -17.59 20.52
CA LEU A 18 -2.77 -16.40 21.07
C LEU A 18 -2.48 -16.62 22.54
N GLU A 19 -1.22 -16.41 22.96
CA GLU A 19 -0.80 -16.55 24.36
C GLU A 19 -0.03 -15.32 24.81
N THR A 20 -0.31 -14.82 26.00
CA THR A 20 0.39 -13.68 26.60
C THR A 20 0.75 -13.98 28.06
N GLY A 21 1.72 -13.21 28.59
CA GLY A 21 2.14 -13.32 29.99
C GLY A 21 3.29 -14.30 30.24
N LYS A 22 3.89 -14.84 29.19
CA LYS A 22 4.95 -15.84 29.28
C LYS A 22 6.30 -15.31 28.78
N LEU A 23 6.32 -14.69 27.60
CA LEU A 23 7.53 -14.21 26.94
C LEU A 23 7.58 -12.68 26.92
N ALA A 24 8.80 -12.13 26.83
CA ALA A 24 9.05 -10.71 26.58
C ALA A 24 8.32 -9.74 27.53
N LYS A 25 8.38 -9.97 28.82
CA LYS A 25 7.61 -9.24 29.84
C LYS A 25 8.06 -7.79 30.06
N GLN A 26 9.19 -7.36 29.50
CA GLN A 26 9.62 -5.97 29.57
C GLN A 26 9.03 -5.10 28.46
N ALA A 27 8.43 -5.70 27.44
CA ALA A 27 7.67 -4.96 26.45
C ALA A 27 6.33 -4.49 27.05
N ASP A 28 5.77 -3.41 26.51
CA ASP A 28 4.45 -2.93 26.93
C ASP A 28 3.35 -3.94 26.61
N GLY A 29 3.50 -4.69 25.53
CA GLY A 29 2.67 -5.83 25.18
C GLY A 29 3.46 -6.87 24.42
N ALA A 30 3.14 -8.15 24.65
CA ALA A 30 3.74 -9.26 23.95
C ALA A 30 2.74 -10.40 23.81
N VAL A 31 2.67 -10.97 22.59
CA VAL A 31 1.79 -12.10 22.27
C VAL A 31 2.56 -13.11 21.44
N GLU A 32 2.47 -14.37 21.83
CA GLU A 32 2.93 -15.51 21.05
C GLU A 32 1.73 -16.04 20.25
N LEU A 33 1.88 -16.11 18.93
CA LEU A 33 0.86 -16.68 18.03
C LEU A 33 1.38 -18.00 17.48
N ARG A 34 0.52 -19.00 17.50
CA ARG A 34 0.81 -20.31 16.93
C ARG A 34 -0.32 -20.80 16.02
N MET A 35 0.06 -21.26 14.84
CA MET A 35 -0.80 -21.97 13.90
C MET A 35 -0.02 -23.17 13.37
N GLY A 36 -0.47 -24.39 13.72
CA GLY A 36 0.31 -25.58 13.39
C GLY A 36 1.68 -25.53 14.02
N ASN A 37 2.73 -25.63 13.23
CA ASN A 37 4.12 -25.49 13.63
C ASN A 37 4.71 -24.10 13.34
N THR A 38 3.90 -23.18 12.88
CA THR A 38 4.30 -21.78 12.67
C THR A 38 4.06 -21.00 13.97
N MET A 39 5.10 -20.34 14.45
CA MET A 39 5.05 -19.54 15.68
C MET A 39 5.68 -18.18 15.47
N LEU A 40 4.92 -17.15 15.86
CA LEU A 40 5.33 -15.75 15.83
C LEU A 40 5.34 -15.18 17.25
N LEU A 41 6.30 -14.31 17.52
CA LEU A 41 6.27 -13.47 18.71
C LEU A 41 6.09 -12.01 18.25
N ALA A 42 5.04 -11.36 18.71
CA ALA A 42 4.81 -9.94 18.49
C ALA A 42 5.03 -9.18 19.78
N THR A 43 5.78 -8.09 19.71
CA THR A 43 6.03 -7.18 20.83
C THR A 43 5.72 -5.75 20.41
N VAL A 44 5.27 -4.94 21.37
CA VAL A 44 5.10 -3.51 21.20
C VAL A 44 5.70 -2.79 22.39
N VAL A 45 6.45 -1.73 22.09
CA VAL A 45 7.02 -0.84 23.10
C VAL A 45 6.75 0.59 22.65
N THR A 46 6.33 1.44 23.57
CA THR A 46 6.11 2.86 23.32
C THR A 46 6.87 3.69 24.35
N ALA A 47 7.39 4.84 23.93
CA ALA A 47 7.99 5.80 24.82
C ALA A 47 6.92 6.40 25.76
N LYS A 48 7.32 6.85 26.94
CA LYS A 48 6.39 7.46 27.90
C LYS A 48 5.90 8.84 27.45
N GLU A 49 6.79 9.59 26.82
CA GLU A 49 6.53 10.95 26.36
C GLU A 49 6.78 11.07 24.87
N ALA A 50 6.08 12.02 24.24
CA ALA A 50 6.34 12.37 22.86
C ALA A 50 7.68 13.10 22.73
N GLY A 51 8.37 12.91 21.60
CA GLY A 51 9.55 13.69 21.25
C GLY A 51 9.19 15.16 21.06
N GLU A 52 10.18 16.04 21.28
CA GLU A 52 9.98 17.47 21.10
C GLU A 52 9.65 17.81 19.64
N GLY A 53 8.56 18.55 19.43
CA GLY A 53 8.14 18.99 18.09
C GLY A 53 7.55 17.88 17.20
N VAL A 54 7.28 16.70 17.72
CA VAL A 54 6.65 15.61 16.96
C VAL A 54 5.13 15.84 16.93
N ASP A 55 4.59 15.92 15.72
CA ASP A 55 3.17 16.19 15.44
C ASP A 55 2.48 15.06 14.66
N PHE A 56 3.12 13.92 14.55
CA PHE A 56 2.63 12.73 13.84
C PHE A 56 2.78 11.49 14.73
N MET A 57 2.27 10.35 14.27
CA MET A 57 2.46 9.05 14.93
C MET A 57 3.79 8.42 14.48
N PRO A 58 4.82 8.41 15.34
CA PRO A 58 6.12 7.84 14.98
C PRO A 58 6.13 6.33 15.19
N LEU A 59 5.34 5.63 14.38
CA LEU A 59 5.24 4.18 14.38
C LEU A 59 6.30 3.55 13.48
N GLN A 60 6.98 2.54 13.99
CA GLN A 60 7.84 1.68 13.20
C GLN A 60 7.42 0.23 13.39
N VAL A 61 7.16 -0.45 12.28
CA VAL A 61 6.80 -1.87 12.25
C VAL A 61 7.93 -2.65 11.59
N GLU A 62 8.38 -3.69 12.28
CA GLU A 62 9.40 -4.62 11.78
C GLU A 62 8.83 -6.04 11.76
N TYR A 63 9.02 -6.74 10.65
CA TYR A 63 8.73 -8.16 10.51
C TYR A 63 10.00 -8.89 10.13
N LYS A 64 10.28 -10.01 10.79
CA LYS A 64 11.49 -10.79 10.55
C LYS A 64 11.23 -12.29 10.61
N GLU A 65 11.85 -13.02 9.70
CA GLU A 65 11.88 -14.47 9.71
C GLU A 65 13.29 -14.96 10.03
N LYS A 66 13.40 -15.78 11.07
CA LYS A 66 14.68 -16.37 11.45
C LYS A 66 14.98 -17.64 10.64
N PHE A 67 16.18 -17.77 10.11
CA PHE A 67 16.60 -19.01 9.44
C PHE A 67 16.55 -20.20 10.41
N SER A 68 16.86 -19.97 11.67
CA SER A 68 16.77 -20.99 12.72
C SER A 68 15.34 -21.54 12.92
N SER A 69 14.31 -20.82 12.47
CA SER A 69 12.91 -21.24 12.62
C SER A 69 12.60 -22.58 11.94
N ASN A 70 13.33 -22.93 10.89
CA ASN A 70 13.20 -24.18 10.17
C ASN A 70 14.54 -24.96 10.08
N GLY A 71 15.46 -24.68 11.00
CA GLY A 71 16.71 -25.41 11.11
C GLY A 71 17.71 -25.16 9.98
N ARG A 72 17.67 -23.97 9.36
CA ARG A 72 18.57 -23.62 8.27
C ARG A 72 19.57 -22.55 8.65
N PHE A 73 20.71 -22.54 7.96
CA PHE A 73 21.69 -21.48 8.04
C PHE A 73 21.37 -20.37 7.03
N PRO A 74 21.54 -19.09 7.39
CA PRO A 74 21.53 -18.03 6.42
C PRO A 74 22.58 -18.23 5.34
N GLY A 75 22.26 -17.86 4.11
CA GLY A 75 23.24 -17.76 3.03
C GLY A 75 24.26 -16.66 3.32
N GLY A 76 25.16 -16.43 2.42
CA GLY A 76 26.18 -15.41 2.56
C GLY A 76 27.37 -15.82 3.42
N PHE A 77 28.35 -14.94 3.49
CA PHE A 77 29.64 -15.21 4.09
C PHE A 77 29.60 -15.31 5.63
N LEU A 78 28.85 -14.39 6.27
CA LEU A 78 28.81 -14.29 7.73
C LEU A 78 27.88 -15.32 8.40
N LYS A 79 27.05 -16.01 7.63
CA LYS A 79 26.06 -16.97 8.16
C LYS A 79 25.15 -16.36 9.24
N ARG A 80 24.77 -15.12 9.04
CA ARG A 80 23.92 -14.36 9.96
C ARG A 80 22.90 -13.56 9.14
N GLU A 81 21.69 -13.40 9.68
CA GLU A 81 20.68 -12.54 9.09
C GLU A 81 21.21 -11.10 8.99
N GLY A 82 21.10 -10.52 7.80
CA GLY A 82 21.56 -9.16 7.51
C GLY A 82 20.39 -8.19 7.39
N ARG A 83 20.36 -7.47 6.28
CA ARG A 83 19.28 -6.54 5.97
C ARG A 83 17.96 -7.30 5.76
N ALA A 84 16.85 -6.61 6.04
CA ALA A 84 15.53 -7.15 5.75
C ALA A 84 15.40 -7.47 4.26
N SER A 85 14.82 -8.64 3.96
CA SER A 85 14.48 -9.01 2.59
C SER A 85 13.31 -8.16 2.08
N ASP A 86 13.11 -8.11 0.77
CA ASP A 86 11.94 -7.43 0.19
C ASP A 86 10.64 -8.00 0.74
N TYR A 87 10.57 -9.31 0.92
CA TYR A 87 9.41 -9.98 1.52
C TYR A 87 9.13 -9.49 2.95
N GLU A 88 10.16 -9.39 3.78
CA GLU A 88 10.04 -8.86 5.15
C GLU A 88 9.61 -7.39 5.15
N ILE A 89 10.15 -6.58 4.24
CA ILE A 89 9.75 -5.17 4.07
C ILE A 89 8.29 -5.07 3.67
N LEU A 90 7.85 -5.85 2.71
CA LEU A 90 6.45 -5.84 2.23
C LEU A 90 5.48 -6.25 3.33
N THR A 91 5.80 -7.26 4.10
CA THR A 91 4.99 -7.70 5.25
C THR A 91 4.91 -6.60 6.32
N SER A 92 6.04 -5.98 6.65
CA SER A 92 6.07 -4.84 7.58
C SER A 92 5.16 -3.69 7.12
N ARG A 93 5.17 -3.39 5.84
CA ARG A 93 4.35 -2.32 5.27
C ARG A 93 2.85 -2.62 5.34
N LEU A 94 2.44 -3.87 5.09
CA LEU A 94 1.04 -4.28 5.21
C LEU A 94 0.53 -4.13 6.65
N VAL A 95 1.33 -4.57 7.61
CA VAL A 95 1.00 -4.44 9.04
C VAL A 95 0.94 -2.97 9.46
N ASP A 96 1.90 -2.17 9.05
CA ASP A 96 1.93 -0.73 9.34
C ASP A 96 0.67 -0.03 8.81
N ARG A 97 0.29 -0.31 7.58
CA ARG A 97 -0.86 0.34 6.94
C ARG A 97 -2.18 0.09 7.65
N VAL A 98 -2.36 -1.06 8.27
CA VAL A 98 -3.58 -1.38 9.00
C VAL A 98 -3.55 -0.91 10.45
N LEU A 99 -2.37 -0.82 11.08
CA LEU A 99 -2.23 -0.37 12.46
C LEU A 99 -2.22 1.15 12.58
N ARG A 100 -1.47 1.83 11.74
CA ARG A 100 -1.20 3.26 11.85
C ARG A 100 -2.46 4.14 11.97
N PRO A 101 -3.50 3.96 11.13
CA PRO A 101 -4.70 4.81 11.21
C PRO A 101 -5.48 4.70 12.51
N LEU A 102 -5.24 3.65 13.30
CA LEU A 102 -6.03 3.37 14.50
C LEU A 102 -5.41 3.87 15.80
N PHE A 103 -4.18 4.37 15.74
CA PHE A 103 -3.65 5.15 16.85
C PHE A 103 -4.34 6.52 16.87
N PRO A 104 -4.62 7.09 18.05
CA PRO A 104 -5.23 8.42 18.13
C PRO A 104 -4.38 9.48 17.44
N ASP A 105 -5.01 10.43 16.76
CA ASP A 105 -4.32 11.48 16.01
C ASP A 105 -3.40 12.34 16.88
N ASN A 106 -3.67 12.40 18.18
CA ASN A 106 -2.92 13.18 19.16
C ASN A 106 -1.90 12.34 19.95
N TYR A 107 -1.66 11.08 19.55
CA TYR A 107 -0.64 10.24 20.17
C TYR A 107 0.66 10.31 19.37
N HIS A 108 1.74 10.81 19.99
CA HIS A 108 3.00 11.14 19.30
C HIS A 108 4.25 10.50 19.90
N ALA A 109 4.09 9.52 20.79
CA ALA A 109 5.22 8.80 21.37
C ALA A 109 5.79 7.78 20.39
N ASP A 110 7.12 7.66 20.36
CA ASP A 110 7.80 6.61 19.58
C ASP A 110 7.24 5.24 19.94
N THR A 111 6.80 4.50 18.95
CA THR A 111 6.19 3.19 19.11
C THR A 111 6.79 2.21 18.12
N ILE A 112 7.32 1.10 18.67
CA ILE A 112 7.97 0.05 17.88
C ILE A 112 7.17 -1.24 18.03
N VAL A 113 6.72 -1.77 16.89
CA VAL A 113 6.06 -3.07 16.79
C VAL A 113 7.02 -4.02 16.07
N GLN A 114 7.34 -5.14 16.72
CA GLN A 114 8.18 -6.18 16.12
C GLN A 114 7.45 -7.50 16.10
N VAL A 115 7.41 -8.14 14.94
CA VAL A 115 6.88 -9.48 14.75
C VAL A 115 7.99 -10.36 14.20
N THR A 116 8.31 -11.42 14.91
CA THR A 116 9.41 -12.33 14.55
C THR A 116 8.88 -13.76 14.45
N MET A 117 9.19 -14.44 13.36
CA MET A 117 8.91 -15.85 13.20
C MET A 117 10.04 -16.68 13.81
N TYR A 118 9.69 -17.49 14.80
CA TYR A 118 10.64 -18.36 15.51
C TYR A 118 10.51 -19.84 15.19
N SER A 119 9.41 -20.26 14.57
CA SER A 119 9.19 -21.65 14.13
C SER A 119 8.37 -21.68 12.86
N SER A 120 8.73 -22.57 11.95
CA SER A 120 7.98 -22.87 10.74
C SER A 120 8.38 -24.22 10.15
N ASP A 121 7.39 -24.94 9.66
CA ASP A 121 7.58 -26.16 8.86
C ASP A 121 7.33 -25.94 7.35
N GLY A 122 7.09 -24.69 6.95
CA GLY A 122 6.83 -24.33 5.55
C GLY A 122 5.41 -24.64 5.06
N VAL A 123 4.48 -24.93 5.97
CA VAL A 123 3.07 -25.24 5.61
C VAL A 123 2.22 -23.97 5.65
N ASP A 124 2.09 -23.34 6.82
CA ASP A 124 1.29 -22.12 6.99
C ASP A 124 2.10 -20.87 6.67
N MET A 125 1.44 -19.86 6.11
CA MET A 125 2.09 -18.62 5.69
C MET A 125 2.14 -17.61 6.84
N PRO A 126 3.31 -17.31 7.41
CA PRO A 126 3.41 -16.47 8.59
C PRO A 126 3.09 -14.99 8.33
N ASP A 127 3.30 -14.49 7.12
CA ASP A 127 3.01 -13.11 6.75
C ASP A 127 1.52 -12.77 6.89
N ALA A 128 0.64 -13.75 6.63
CA ALA A 128 -0.80 -13.60 6.81
C ALA A 128 -1.22 -13.51 8.29
N LEU A 129 -0.35 -13.95 9.20
CA LEU A 129 -0.61 -13.98 10.65
C LEU A 129 0.01 -12.80 11.40
N ALA A 130 0.90 -12.07 10.75
CA ALA A 130 1.68 -10.99 11.37
C ALA A 130 0.80 -9.84 11.89
N GLY A 131 -0.23 -9.46 11.14
CA GLY A 131 -1.16 -8.39 11.54
C GLY A 131 -1.96 -8.75 12.78
N LEU A 132 -2.46 -9.97 12.85
CA LEU A 132 -3.16 -10.49 14.05
C LEU A 132 -2.24 -10.48 15.27
N ALA A 133 -1.03 -10.98 15.13
CA ALA A 133 -0.05 -11.03 16.21
C ALA A 133 0.30 -9.62 16.72
N ALA A 134 0.55 -8.69 15.82
CA ALA A 134 0.86 -7.29 16.14
C ALA A 134 -0.30 -6.60 16.88
N SER A 135 -1.52 -6.75 16.36
CA SER A 135 -2.71 -6.17 16.98
C SER A 135 -2.97 -6.76 18.37
N ALA A 136 -2.81 -8.07 18.53
CA ALA A 136 -2.98 -8.73 19.82
C ALA A 136 -1.97 -8.22 20.87
N ALA A 137 -0.72 -7.97 20.46
CA ALA A 137 0.29 -7.40 21.34
C ALA A 137 -0.11 -6.00 21.82
N ILE A 138 -0.67 -5.16 20.94
CA ILE A 138 -1.18 -3.84 21.31
C ILE A 138 -2.42 -3.98 22.21
N ALA A 139 -3.30 -4.92 21.92
CA ALA A 139 -4.53 -5.14 22.69
C ALA A 139 -4.27 -5.51 24.15
N VAL A 140 -3.21 -6.29 24.42
CA VAL A 140 -2.83 -6.67 25.79
C VAL A 140 -1.95 -5.62 26.47
N SER A 141 -1.58 -4.54 25.78
CA SER A 141 -0.85 -3.39 26.34
C SER A 141 -1.80 -2.30 26.81
N ASP A 142 -1.27 -1.30 27.48
CA ASP A 142 -2.02 -0.10 27.85
C ASP A 142 -1.90 1.05 26.82
N ILE A 143 -1.36 0.76 25.65
CA ILE A 143 -1.18 1.76 24.58
C ILE A 143 -2.55 2.13 23.98
N PRO A 144 -2.84 3.44 23.80
CA PRO A 144 -4.08 3.87 23.17
C PRO A 144 -4.20 3.38 21.73
N PHE A 145 -5.30 2.71 21.41
CA PHE A 145 -5.50 2.10 20.09
C PHE A 145 -6.97 1.84 19.85
N ASN A 146 -7.49 2.26 18.70
CA ASN A 146 -8.91 2.13 18.32
C ASN A 146 -9.24 0.80 17.60
N GLY A 147 -8.38 -0.20 17.78
CA GLY A 147 -8.63 -1.57 17.30
C GLY A 147 -9.44 -2.39 18.29
N PRO A 148 -9.31 -3.72 18.26
CA PRO A 148 -8.28 -4.44 17.52
C PRO A 148 -8.52 -4.49 16.01
N ILE A 149 -7.47 -4.88 15.32
CA ILE A 149 -7.56 -5.25 13.89
C ILE A 149 -7.16 -6.72 13.71
N SER A 150 -7.47 -7.29 12.59
CA SER A 150 -6.73 -8.44 12.09
C SER A 150 -6.48 -8.32 10.60
N GLU A 151 -5.54 -9.12 10.14
CA GLU A 151 -5.28 -9.35 8.72
C GLU A 151 -5.47 -10.82 8.42
N VAL A 152 -6.07 -11.12 7.29
CA VAL A 152 -6.12 -12.47 6.74
C VAL A 152 -5.76 -12.44 5.27
N ARG A 153 -5.18 -13.54 4.79
CA ARG A 153 -5.10 -13.77 3.36
C ARG A 153 -6.34 -14.55 2.95
N VAL A 154 -7.06 -14.05 1.94
CA VAL A 154 -8.14 -14.79 1.30
C VAL A 154 -7.68 -15.19 -0.10
N ALA A 155 -7.81 -16.46 -0.44
CA ALA A 155 -7.51 -16.99 -1.77
C ALA A 155 -8.74 -17.64 -2.37
N ARG A 156 -8.90 -17.52 -3.69
CA ARG A 156 -9.93 -18.26 -4.42
C ARG A 156 -9.31 -19.44 -5.12
N ILE A 157 -9.74 -20.64 -4.79
CA ILE A 157 -9.25 -21.91 -5.33
C ILE A 157 -10.45 -22.70 -5.81
N ASN A 158 -10.52 -23.00 -7.12
CA ASN A 158 -11.66 -23.70 -7.72
C ASN A 158 -13.02 -23.05 -7.39
N GLY A 159 -13.07 -21.73 -7.40
CA GLY A 159 -14.28 -20.97 -7.13
C GLY A 159 -14.65 -20.80 -5.65
N GLU A 160 -13.89 -21.40 -4.73
CA GLU A 160 -14.13 -21.32 -3.29
C GLU A 160 -13.10 -20.44 -2.59
N PHE A 161 -13.52 -19.70 -1.57
CA PHE A 161 -12.63 -18.89 -0.76
C PHE A 161 -12.02 -19.69 0.38
N VAL A 162 -10.70 -19.59 0.52
CA VAL A 162 -9.93 -20.18 1.61
C VAL A 162 -9.28 -19.05 2.41
N ILE A 163 -9.46 -19.05 3.72
CA ILE A 163 -8.85 -18.09 4.63
C ILE A 163 -7.50 -18.64 5.10
N ASP A 164 -6.48 -17.83 5.03
CA ASP A 164 -5.09 -18.18 5.38
C ASP A 164 -4.67 -19.52 4.75
N PRO A 165 -4.63 -19.56 3.41
CA PRO A 165 -4.22 -20.78 2.70
C PRO A 165 -2.79 -21.15 3.03
N THR A 166 -2.49 -22.46 2.91
CA THR A 166 -1.11 -22.95 2.97
C THR A 166 -0.34 -22.50 1.73
N PHE A 167 0.99 -22.59 1.77
CA PHE A 167 1.83 -22.33 0.59
C PHE A 167 1.41 -23.18 -0.62
N GLU A 168 1.12 -24.46 -0.40
CA GLU A 168 0.69 -25.37 -1.46
C GLU A 168 -0.69 -24.97 -2.05
N GLN A 169 -1.64 -24.60 -1.20
CA GLN A 169 -2.97 -24.15 -1.66
C GLN A 169 -2.86 -22.88 -2.47
N LEU A 170 -2.00 -21.94 -2.07
CA LEU A 170 -1.85 -20.65 -2.73
C LEU A 170 -1.39 -20.78 -4.19
N GLU A 171 -0.59 -21.78 -4.51
CA GLU A 171 -0.14 -22.03 -5.88
C GLU A 171 -1.29 -22.30 -6.86
N LYS A 172 -2.42 -22.79 -6.36
CA LYS A 172 -3.61 -23.12 -7.15
C LYS A 172 -4.62 -21.98 -7.24
N ALA A 173 -4.36 -20.86 -6.56
CA ALA A 173 -5.29 -19.75 -6.47
C ALA A 173 -5.29 -18.90 -7.73
N ASP A 174 -6.48 -18.49 -8.19
CA ASP A 174 -6.64 -17.51 -9.25
C ASP A 174 -6.82 -16.08 -8.71
N MET A 175 -6.94 -15.94 -7.41
CA MET A 175 -7.01 -14.67 -6.70
C MET A 175 -6.43 -14.85 -5.30
N GLU A 176 -5.61 -13.89 -4.87
CA GLU A 176 -5.19 -13.78 -3.49
C GLU A 176 -5.22 -12.33 -3.03
N LEU A 177 -5.74 -12.08 -1.84
CA LEU A 177 -5.79 -10.77 -1.21
C LEU A 177 -5.37 -10.87 0.25
N MET A 178 -4.53 -9.91 0.67
CA MET A 178 -4.39 -9.57 2.08
C MET A 178 -5.44 -8.51 2.42
N VAL A 179 -6.23 -8.77 3.43
CA VAL A 179 -7.27 -7.85 3.90
C VAL A 179 -7.02 -7.56 5.37
N GLY A 180 -6.95 -6.29 5.72
CA GLY A 180 -6.87 -5.82 7.10
C GLY A 180 -8.14 -5.07 7.46
N ALA A 181 -8.69 -5.36 8.64
CA ALA A 181 -9.94 -4.74 9.07
C ALA A 181 -10.05 -4.69 10.60
N THR A 182 -10.86 -3.73 11.07
CA THR A 182 -11.43 -3.78 12.41
C THR A 182 -12.65 -4.71 12.41
N TYR A 183 -13.27 -4.87 13.56
CA TYR A 183 -14.54 -5.62 13.63
C TYR A 183 -15.59 -5.07 12.65
N ASP A 184 -15.70 -3.76 12.55
CA ASP A 184 -16.75 -3.11 11.76
C ASP A 184 -16.33 -2.70 10.34
N ASN A 185 -15.06 -2.38 10.12
CA ASN A 185 -14.62 -1.69 8.89
C ASN A 185 -13.38 -2.32 8.26
N ILE A 186 -13.44 -2.50 6.94
CA ILE A 186 -12.26 -2.85 6.14
C ILE A 186 -11.36 -1.62 6.06
N MET A 187 -10.06 -1.81 6.30
CA MET A 187 -9.07 -0.73 6.35
C MET A 187 -8.05 -0.81 5.22
N MET A 188 -7.66 -2.00 4.84
CA MET A 188 -6.59 -2.22 3.87
C MET A 188 -6.86 -3.46 3.03
N VAL A 189 -6.60 -3.36 1.73
CA VAL A 189 -6.66 -4.49 0.80
C VAL A 189 -5.46 -4.42 -0.12
N GLU A 190 -4.80 -5.54 -0.36
CA GLU A 190 -3.74 -5.64 -1.35
C GLU A 190 -3.65 -7.06 -1.89
N GLY A 191 -3.59 -7.20 -3.20
CA GLY A 191 -3.44 -8.52 -3.79
C GLY A 191 -3.37 -8.54 -5.30
N GLU A 192 -3.32 -9.76 -5.81
CA GLU A 192 -3.20 -10.06 -7.23
C GLU A 192 -4.16 -11.17 -7.64
N MET A 193 -4.49 -11.20 -8.93
CA MET A 193 -5.50 -12.10 -9.44
C MET A 193 -5.41 -12.28 -10.97
N ASN A 194 -6.04 -13.32 -11.46
CA ASN A 194 -6.11 -13.64 -12.89
C ASN A 194 -7.39 -13.06 -13.51
N GLU A 195 -7.39 -11.77 -13.82
CA GLU A 195 -8.49 -11.11 -14.54
C GLU A 195 -9.86 -11.39 -13.93
N VAL A 196 -10.02 -11.05 -12.63
CA VAL A 196 -11.30 -11.25 -11.92
C VAL A 196 -12.21 -10.04 -12.09
N SER A 197 -13.51 -10.27 -11.92
CA SER A 197 -14.51 -9.21 -11.94
C SER A 197 -14.52 -8.41 -10.64
N GLU A 198 -15.09 -7.22 -10.69
CA GLU A 198 -15.33 -6.37 -9.52
C GLU A 198 -16.23 -7.06 -8.50
N ALA A 199 -17.25 -7.79 -8.95
CA ALA A 199 -18.14 -8.56 -8.09
C ALA A 199 -17.40 -9.67 -7.34
N ASP A 200 -16.50 -10.39 -8.00
CA ASP A 200 -15.69 -11.44 -7.38
C ASP A 200 -14.72 -10.87 -6.35
N LEU A 201 -14.15 -9.71 -6.62
CA LEU A 201 -13.30 -9.00 -5.66
C LEU A 201 -14.07 -8.63 -4.40
N LEU A 202 -15.28 -8.09 -4.54
CA LEU A 202 -16.15 -7.75 -3.41
C LEU A 202 -16.55 -8.97 -2.60
N ALA A 203 -16.84 -10.09 -3.26
CA ALA A 203 -17.15 -11.36 -2.58
C ALA A 203 -15.98 -11.85 -1.73
N ALA A 204 -14.75 -11.72 -2.23
CA ALA A 204 -13.54 -12.06 -1.47
C ALA A 204 -13.37 -11.15 -0.24
N LEU A 205 -13.64 -9.86 -0.37
CA LEU A 205 -13.58 -8.93 0.76
C LEU A 205 -14.58 -9.29 1.86
N ARG A 206 -15.79 -9.69 1.50
CA ARG A 206 -16.80 -10.14 2.47
C ARG A 206 -16.35 -11.38 3.22
N ALA A 207 -15.83 -12.36 2.49
CA ALA A 207 -15.33 -13.60 3.09
C ALA A 207 -14.16 -13.32 4.07
N ALA A 208 -13.26 -12.44 3.69
CA ALA A 208 -12.13 -12.03 4.53
C ALA A 208 -12.62 -11.30 5.80
N HIS A 209 -13.54 -10.36 5.65
CA HIS A 209 -14.06 -9.59 6.80
C HIS A 209 -14.79 -10.46 7.80
N ASP A 210 -15.58 -11.44 7.34
CA ASP A 210 -16.24 -12.38 8.23
C ASP A 210 -15.25 -13.16 9.10
N ALA A 211 -14.14 -13.59 8.53
CA ALA A 211 -13.07 -14.25 9.29
C ALA A 211 -12.37 -13.29 10.26
N ILE A 212 -12.12 -12.05 9.83
CA ILE A 212 -11.49 -11.03 10.67
C ILE A 212 -12.32 -10.69 11.89
N LYS A 213 -13.65 -10.63 11.77
CA LYS A 213 -14.56 -10.36 12.90
C LYS A 213 -14.37 -11.37 14.03
N VAL A 214 -14.21 -12.63 13.71
CA VAL A 214 -13.95 -13.69 14.69
C VAL A 214 -12.62 -13.44 15.40
N GLN A 215 -11.60 -13.05 14.67
CA GLN A 215 -10.27 -12.79 15.21
C GLN A 215 -10.21 -11.50 16.06
N CYS A 216 -10.94 -10.48 15.69
CA CYS A 216 -11.06 -9.26 16.49
C CYS A 216 -11.80 -9.52 17.81
N LYS A 217 -12.87 -10.30 17.78
CA LYS A 217 -13.63 -10.69 18.97
C LYS A 217 -12.75 -11.44 19.97
N ALA A 218 -11.94 -12.37 19.49
CA ALA A 218 -11.01 -13.12 20.34
C ALA A 218 -9.98 -12.20 21.01
N GLN A 219 -9.49 -11.20 20.31
CA GLN A 219 -8.57 -10.20 20.88
C GLN A 219 -9.23 -9.33 21.95
N MET A 220 -10.48 -8.93 21.74
CA MET A 220 -11.26 -8.18 22.75
C MET A 220 -11.44 -9.01 24.02
N GLU A 221 -11.77 -10.29 23.89
CA GLU A 221 -11.89 -11.22 25.02
C GLU A 221 -10.55 -11.40 25.73
N LEU A 222 -9.45 -11.52 24.99
CA LEU A 222 -8.10 -11.63 25.56
C LEU A 222 -7.74 -10.38 26.36
N ALA A 223 -8.01 -9.19 25.84
CA ALA A 223 -7.76 -7.93 26.52
C ALA A 223 -8.56 -7.81 27.83
N GLU A 224 -9.82 -8.24 27.84
CA GLU A 224 -10.65 -8.28 29.06
C GLU A 224 -10.05 -9.22 30.12
N GLU A 225 -9.64 -10.40 29.73
CA GLU A 225 -9.03 -11.39 30.65
C GLU A 225 -7.70 -10.91 31.22
N VAL A 226 -6.91 -10.20 30.45
CA VAL A 226 -5.64 -9.60 30.87
C VAL A 226 -5.86 -8.36 31.74
N GLY A 227 -7.00 -7.69 31.59
CA GLY A 227 -7.30 -6.44 32.29
C GLY A 227 -6.70 -5.20 31.61
N SER A 228 -6.48 -5.27 30.31
CA SER A 228 -5.84 -4.20 29.51
C SER A 228 -6.82 -3.33 28.73
N THR A 229 -8.10 -3.38 29.05
CA THR A 229 -9.12 -2.56 28.37
C THR A 229 -9.00 -1.07 28.71
N VAL A 230 -8.43 -0.74 29.87
CA VAL A 230 -8.14 0.65 30.27
C VAL A 230 -6.76 1.02 29.74
N LYS A 231 -6.73 2.04 28.88
CA LYS A 231 -5.50 2.50 28.25
C LYS A 231 -4.90 3.68 29.04
N ARG A 232 -3.58 3.89 28.88
CA ARG A 232 -2.84 4.96 29.58
C ARG A 232 -3.39 6.33 29.22
N GLU A 233 -3.32 7.25 30.18
CA GLU A 233 -3.57 8.67 29.94
C GLU A 233 -2.29 9.31 29.36
N TYR A 234 -2.48 10.28 28.46
CA TYR A 234 -1.37 10.99 27.84
C TYR A 234 -1.82 12.39 27.39
N CYS A 235 -0.85 13.28 27.24
CA CYS A 235 -1.06 14.61 26.70
C CYS A 235 0.12 14.96 25.80
N HIS A 236 -0.02 14.78 24.50
CA HIS A 236 1.02 15.03 23.50
C HIS A 236 0.75 16.26 22.64
N GLU A 237 -0.39 16.92 22.84
CA GLU A 237 -0.77 18.13 22.14
C GLU A 237 -1.33 19.17 23.08
N THR A 238 -1.04 20.41 22.76
CA THR A 238 -1.70 21.57 23.38
C THR A 238 -2.71 22.13 22.39
N ASN A 239 -3.96 22.32 22.84
CA ASN A 239 -5.04 22.83 22.02
C ASN A 239 -5.65 24.08 22.61
N ASP A 240 -6.08 25.01 21.74
CA ASP A 240 -6.79 26.24 22.06
C ASP A 240 -8.01 26.33 21.14
N GLU A 241 -9.17 26.00 21.66
CA GLU A 241 -10.42 25.95 20.88
C GLU A 241 -10.89 27.34 20.40
N GLU A 242 -10.59 28.42 21.12
CA GLU A 242 -10.87 29.76 20.66
C GLU A 242 -10.02 30.14 19.46
N LEU A 243 -8.74 29.78 19.48
CA LEU A 243 -7.83 29.98 18.37
C LEU A 243 -8.25 29.14 17.16
N ARG A 244 -8.66 27.89 17.37
CA ARG A 244 -9.14 26.99 16.30
C ARG A 244 -10.34 27.63 15.58
N LYS A 245 -11.31 28.13 16.32
CA LYS A 245 -12.49 28.79 15.77
C LYS A 245 -12.11 30.07 15.01
N ASP A 246 -11.21 30.86 15.54
CA ASP A 246 -10.77 32.10 14.91
C ASP A 246 -10.05 31.84 13.58
N VAL A 247 -9.19 30.84 13.54
CA VAL A 247 -8.52 30.40 12.31
C VAL A 247 -9.54 29.95 11.26
N HIS A 248 -10.52 29.15 11.68
CA HIS A 248 -11.59 28.69 10.78
C HIS A 248 -12.40 29.89 10.23
N ASP A 249 -12.87 30.76 11.07
CA ASP A 249 -13.74 31.89 10.70
C ASP A 249 -13.03 32.86 9.75
N LYS A 250 -11.73 33.07 9.93
CA LYS A 250 -10.95 34.00 9.11
C LYS A 250 -10.34 33.42 7.85
N CYS A 251 -10.13 32.11 7.79
CA CYS A 251 -9.40 31.45 6.71
C CYS A 251 -10.27 30.63 5.76
N TYR A 252 -11.40 30.08 6.23
CA TYR A 252 -12.20 29.12 5.45
C TYR A 252 -12.65 29.67 4.10
N ASP A 253 -13.27 30.84 4.07
CA ASP A 253 -13.80 31.42 2.81
C ASP A 253 -12.70 31.71 1.81
N LYS A 254 -11.52 32.14 2.28
CA LYS A 254 -10.35 32.37 1.44
C LYS A 254 -9.80 31.08 0.85
N ALA A 255 -9.71 30.03 1.67
CA ALA A 255 -9.27 28.71 1.22
C ALA A 255 -10.27 28.09 0.23
N TYR A 256 -11.56 28.24 0.48
CA TYR A 256 -12.62 27.79 -0.43
C TYR A 256 -12.54 28.48 -1.79
N ALA A 257 -12.29 29.79 -1.81
CA ALA A 257 -12.13 30.54 -3.06
C ALA A 257 -10.95 30.05 -3.89
N ILE A 258 -9.82 29.71 -3.25
CA ILE A 258 -8.67 29.11 -3.94
C ILE A 258 -9.02 27.74 -4.50
N ALA A 259 -9.66 26.88 -3.72
CA ALA A 259 -10.10 25.55 -4.17
C ALA A 259 -11.05 25.64 -5.37
N LYS A 260 -11.99 26.57 -5.35
CA LYS A 260 -12.97 26.79 -6.43
C LYS A 260 -12.35 27.32 -7.72
N THR A 261 -11.17 27.94 -7.66
CA THR A 261 -10.47 28.41 -8.85
C THR A 261 -10.13 27.29 -9.80
N GLY A 262 -9.88 26.08 -9.30
CA GLY A 262 -9.62 24.90 -10.13
C GLY A 262 -8.36 25.02 -10.99
N SER A 263 -7.29 25.63 -10.45
CA SER A 263 -6.04 25.79 -11.18
C SER A 263 -5.23 24.50 -11.23
N ALA A 264 -4.78 24.12 -12.41
CA ALA A 264 -3.88 22.97 -12.60
C ALA A 264 -2.44 23.24 -12.13
N ASP A 265 -2.09 24.49 -11.87
CA ASP A 265 -0.75 24.87 -11.41
C ASP A 265 -0.58 24.56 -9.91
N LYS A 266 0.15 23.47 -9.63
CA LYS A 266 0.43 23.00 -8.28
C LYS A 266 1.15 24.03 -7.42
N HIS A 267 2.16 24.72 -7.99
CA HIS A 267 2.93 25.73 -7.26
C HIS A 267 2.06 26.93 -6.89
N TRP A 268 1.26 27.40 -7.83
CA TRP A 268 0.32 28.49 -7.56
C TRP A 268 -0.69 28.13 -6.47
N ARG A 269 -1.26 26.92 -6.51
CA ARG A 269 -2.18 26.46 -5.47
C ARG A 269 -1.51 26.46 -4.11
N GLN A 270 -0.33 25.84 -4.01
CA GLN A 270 0.39 25.75 -2.74
C GLN A 270 0.76 27.12 -2.18
N GLU A 271 1.32 27.99 -3.01
CA GLU A 271 1.65 29.37 -2.61
C GLU A 271 0.42 30.15 -2.16
N SER A 272 -0.70 29.99 -2.87
CA SER A 272 -1.96 30.66 -2.54
C SER A 272 -2.54 30.19 -1.21
N PHE A 273 -2.52 28.90 -0.92
CA PHE A 273 -2.94 28.37 0.37
C PHE A 273 -2.00 28.79 1.50
N ASP A 274 -0.70 28.69 1.29
CA ASP A 274 0.31 29.07 2.29
C ASP A 274 0.21 30.55 2.68
N LYS A 275 -0.07 31.40 1.69
CA LYS A 275 -0.25 32.84 1.89
C LYS A 275 -1.39 33.16 2.87
N ILE A 276 -2.48 32.42 2.81
CA ILE A 276 -3.62 32.62 3.74
C ILE A 276 -3.16 32.38 5.18
N CYS A 277 -2.40 31.32 5.42
CA CYS A 277 -1.85 31.00 6.75
C CYS A 277 -0.85 32.07 7.21
N GLU A 278 0.04 32.53 6.34
CA GLU A 278 1.01 33.57 6.63
C GLU A 278 0.34 34.89 7.00
N GLU A 279 -0.68 35.32 6.24
CA GLU A 279 -1.45 36.52 6.52
C GLU A 279 -2.18 36.43 7.87
N TYR A 280 -2.70 35.26 8.22
CA TYR A 280 -3.32 35.05 9.53
C TYR A 280 -2.28 35.21 10.65
N LEU A 281 -1.09 34.58 10.50
CA LEU A 281 -0.03 34.72 11.50
C LEU A 281 0.44 36.16 11.66
N GLU A 282 0.54 36.93 10.59
CA GLU A 282 0.88 38.35 10.62
C GLU A 282 -0.18 39.21 11.31
N SER A 283 -1.44 38.77 11.31
CA SER A 283 -2.54 39.44 11.99
C SER A 283 -2.51 39.31 13.52
N LEU A 284 -1.75 38.32 14.03
CA LEU A 284 -1.57 38.12 15.46
C LEU A 284 -0.55 39.12 16.02
N PRO A 285 -0.67 39.47 17.32
CA PRO A 285 0.36 40.23 18.01
C PRO A 285 1.72 39.56 17.89
N GLU A 286 2.77 40.35 17.65
CA GLU A 286 4.13 39.83 17.42
C GLU A 286 4.62 38.93 18.55
N GLU A 287 4.23 39.24 19.78
CA GLU A 287 4.55 38.48 20.99
C GLU A 287 3.99 37.04 20.98
N GLU A 288 2.85 36.84 20.32
CA GLU A 288 2.12 35.57 20.28
C GLU A 288 2.46 34.69 19.07
N ARG A 289 3.06 35.26 18.02
CA ARG A 289 3.29 34.57 16.74
C ARG A 289 4.11 33.30 16.86
N GLU A 290 5.24 33.36 17.54
CA GLU A 290 6.11 32.18 17.72
C GLU A 290 5.47 31.11 18.59
N GLU A 291 4.80 31.50 19.66
CA GLU A 291 4.14 30.57 20.57
C GLU A 291 2.97 29.85 19.91
N LYS A 292 2.18 30.54 19.09
CA LYS A 292 0.97 30.02 18.46
C LYS A 292 1.20 29.43 17.07
N LYS A 293 2.37 29.62 16.48
CA LYS A 293 2.67 29.23 15.10
C LYS A 293 2.33 27.76 14.80
N ALA A 294 2.76 26.84 15.64
CA ALA A 294 2.52 25.40 15.44
C ALA A 294 1.03 25.07 15.49
N MET A 295 0.29 25.62 16.46
CA MET A 295 -1.16 25.43 16.57
C MET A 295 -1.90 26.03 15.37
N VAL A 296 -1.54 27.24 14.95
CA VAL A 296 -2.15 27.91 13.80
C VAL A 296 -1.98 27.09 12.54
N LYS A 297 -0.78 26.58 12.28
CA LYS A 297 -0.52 25.74 11.11
C LYS A 297 -1.33 24.45 11.13
N ARG A 298 -1.45 23.82 12.29
CA ARG A 298 -2.25 22.59 12.45
C ARG A 298 -3.74 22.86 12.22
N TYR A 299 -4.29 23.91 12.80
CA TYR A 299 -5.70 24.30 12.64
C TYR A 299 -6.00 24.75 11.21
N TYR A 300 -5.09 25.51 10.62
CA TYR A 300 -5.22 25.94 9.23
C TYR A 300 -5.21 24.74 8.25
N HIS A 301 -4.38 23.74 8.50
CA HIS A 301 -4.36 22.53 7.69
C HIS A 301 -5.73 21.85 7.66
N ASP A 302 -6.42 21.79 8.79
CA ASP A 302 -7.78 21.25 8.89
C ASP A 302 -8.80 22.11 8.12
N VAL A 303 -8.65 23.42 8.18
CA VAL A 303 -9.51 24.38 7.44
C VAL A 303 -9.32 24.22 5.93
N GLU A 304 -8.09 24.15 5.49
CA GLU A 304 -7.73 23.93 4.08
C GLU A 304 -8.33 22.63 3.56
N LYS A 305 -8.15 21.53 4.30
CA LYS A 305 -8.71 20.22 3.97
C LYS A 305 -10.24 20.27 3.87
N GLU A 306 -10.90 20.87 4.84
CA GLU A 306 -12.36 21.01 4.84
C GLU A 306 -12.85 21.81 3.63
N ALA A 307 -12.21 22.94 3.32
CA ALA A 307 -12.57 23.77 2.17
C ALA A 307 -12.44 23.02 0.85
N MET A 308 -11.35 22.30 0.66
CA MET A 308 -11.13 21.49 -0.55
C MET A 308 -12.15 20.36 -0.69
N ARG A 309 -12.43 19.65 0.40
CA ARG A 309 -13.43 18.57 0.43
C ARG A 309 -14.84 19.08 0.12
N ARG A 310 -15.24 20.20 0.75
CA ARG A 310 -16.56 20.79 0.52
C ARG A 310 -16.74 21.30 -0.91
N CYS A 311 -15.69 21.87 -1.49
CA CYS A 311 -15.74 22.30 -2.89
C CYS A 311 -16.01 21.13 -3.85
N VAL A 312 -15.36 20.00 -3.65
CA VAL A 312 -15.60 18.79 -4.46
C VAL A 312 -17.02 18.25 -4.24
N LEU A 313 -17.47 18.15 -2.99
CA LEU A 313 -18.79 17.57 -2.67
C LEU A 313 -19.95 18.45 -3.11
N ASP A 314 -19.85 19.76 -2.90
CA ASP A 314 -20.96 20.69 -3.13
C ASP A 314 -21.01 21.20 -4.58
N GLU A 315 -19.87 21.37 -5.24
CA GLU A 315 -19.79 21.97 -6.58
C GLU A 315 -19.24 21.03 -7.65
N GLY A 316 -18.71 19.87 -7.27
CA GLY A 316 -18.12 18.92 -8.19
C GLY A 316 -16.84 19.41 -8.88
N ILE A 317 -16.17 20.41 -8.29
CA ILE A 317 -14.92 20.99 -8.82
C ILE A 317 -13.74 20.42 -8.04
N ARG A 318 -12.84 19.76 -8.74
CA ARG A 318 -11.58 19.25 -8.18
C ARG A 318 -10.54 20.37 -8.12
N LEU A 319 -9.49 20.14 -7.34
CA LEU A 319 -8.40 21.12 -7.14
C LEU A 319 -7.81 21.66 -8.44
N ASP A 320 -7.70 20.83 -9.47
CA ASP A 320 -7.17 21.19 -10.78
C ASP A 320 -8.26 21.55 -11.81
N GLY A 321 -9.50 21.66 -11.39
CA GLY A 321 -10.63 22.04 -12.24
C GLY A 321 -11.30 20.90 -13.00
N ARG A 322 -10.81 19.67 -12.87
CA ARG A 322 -11.42 18.52 -13.52
C ARG A 322 -12.75 18.14 -12.90
N LYS A 323 -13.58 17.45 -13.67
CA LYS A 323 -14.73 16.70 -13.15
C LYS A 323 -14.27 15.40 -12.48
N THR A 324 -15.16 14.77 -11.73
CA THR A 324 -14.82 13.58 -10.94
C THR A 324 -14.32 12.39 -11.75
N THR A 325 -14.80 12.24 -13.00
CA THR A 325 -14.44 11.11 -13.88
C THR A 325 -13.33 11.42 -14.87
N GLU A 326 -12.86 12.66 -14.92
CA GLU A 326 -11.84 13.08 -15.89
C GLU A 326 -10.45 12.55 -15.51
N ILE A 327 -9.77 12.02 -16.52
CA ILE A 327 -8.36 11.58 -16.42
C ILE A 327 -7.50 12.65 -17.09
N ARG A 328 -6.38 12.99 -16.47
CA ARG A 328 -5.42 13.95 -17.02
C ARG A 328 -4.93 13.50 -18.41
N PRO A 329 -4.51 14.42 -19.29
CA PRO A 329 -3.99 14.07 -20.60
C PRO A 329 -2.86 13.05 -20.53
N ILE A 330 -2.93 12.05 -21.42
CA ILE A 330 -1.94 10.97 -21.50
C ILE A 330 -1.12 11.13 -22.77
N TRP A 331 0.19 11.05 -22.62
CA TRP A 331 1.15 11.02 -23.70
C TRP A 331 2.07 9.80 -23.53
N CYS A 332 2.18 8.98 -24.56
CA CYS A 332 2.99 7.78 -24.57
C CYS A 332 3.91 7.76 -25.78
N GLU A 333 5.11 7.22 -25.59
CA GLU A 333 6.04 6.96 -26.67
C GLU A 333 6.81 5.67 -26.39
N VAL A 334 6.96 4.84 -27.42
CA VAL A 334 7.73 3.59 -27.37
C VAL A 334 8.99 3.72 -28.23
N ASP A 335 9.93 2.79 -28.06
CA ASP A 335 11.22 2.83 -28.74
C ASP A 335 11.97 4.15 -28.50
N TYR A 336 11.88 4.62 -27.27
CA TYR A 336 12.41 5.94 -26.89
C TYR A 336 13.94 5.92 -26.74
N LEU A 337 14.48 4.85 -26.17
CA LEU A 337 15.90 4.68 -25.91
C LEU A 337 16.50 3.64 -26.88
N PRO A 338 17.60 3.94 -27.55
CA PRO A 338 18.17 3.02 -28.54
C PRO A 338 18.90 1.81 -27.95
N GLY A 339 19.43 1.90 -26.73
CA GLY A 339 20.23 0.83 -26.10
C GLY A 339 19.45 -0.31 -25.46
N PRO A 340 18.37 -0.05 -24.69
CA PRO A 340 17.57 -1.12 -24.08
C PRO A 340 16.89 -2.02 -25.11
N HIS A 341 16.47 -3.18 -24.69
CA HIS A 341 15.76 -4.15 -25.53
C HIS A 341 14.31 -3.77 -25.79
N GLY A 342 13.75 -2.93 -24.94
CA GLY A 342 12.50 -2.23 -25.10
C GLY A 342 12.49 -1.00 -24.21
N SER A 343 11.76 0.03 -24.59
CA SER A 343 11.64 1.24 -23.78
C SER A 343 10.36 2.00 -24.07
N ALA A 344 9.89 2.74 -23.09
CA ALA A 344 8.69 3.54 -23.20
C ALA A 344 8.73 4.73 -22.24
N VAL A 345 8.08 5.81 -22.64
CA VAL A 345 7.70 6.91 -21.76
C VAL A 345 6.19 6.91 -21.64
N PHE A 346 5.69 6.93 -20.42
CA PHE A 346 4.28 7.14 -20.12
C PHE A 346 4.13 8.40 -19.29
N THR A 347 3.32 9.34 -19.78
CA THR A 347 3.03 10.59 -19.08
C THR A 347 1.53 10.74 -18.90
N ARG A 348 1.11 11.01 -17.67
CA ARG A 348 -0.28 11.31 -17.32
C ARG A 348 -0.28 12.59 -16.50
N GLY A 349 -0.66 13.70 -17.13
CA GLY A 349 -0.54 15.02 -16.52
C GLY A 349 0.90 15.30 -16.11
N GLU A 350 1.11 15.50 -14.83
CA GLU A 350 2.41 15.79 -14.21
C GLU A 350 3.08 14.56 -13.58
N THR A 351 2.73 13.36 -14.06
CA THR A 351 3.36 12.11 -13.61
C THR A 351 3.94 11.38 -14.83
N GLN A 352 5.23 11.06 -14.77
CA GLN A 352 5.96 10.49 -15.90
C GLN A 352 6.85 9.34 -15.45
N SER A 353 6.78 8.22 -16.16
CA SER A 353 7.65 7.06 -16.00
C SER A 353 8.40 6.77 -17.29
N LEU A 354 9.70 6.61 -17.17
CA LEU A 354 10.57 6.07 -18.22
C LEU A 354 10.87 4.62 -17.87
N ALA A 355 10.35 3.69 -18.65
CA ALA A 355 10.55 2.26 -18.42
C ALA A 355 11.45 1.65 -19.48
N THR A 356 12.30 0.73 -19.04
CA THR A 356 13.19 -0.05 -19.91
C THR A 356 12.95 -1.53 -19.68
N VAL A 357 13.14 -2.33 -20.72
CA VAL A 357 13.15 -3.79 -20.68
C VAL A 357 14.51 -4.30 -21.08
N THR A 358 15.05 -5.22 -20.29
CA THR A 358 16.24 -5.99 -20.61
C THR A 358 15.86 -7.46 -20.67
N LEU A 359 16.26 -8.13 -21.73
CA LEU A 359 16.05 -9.56 -21.95
C LEU A 359 17.38 -10.27 -21.80
N GLY A 360 17.44 -11.24 -20.90
CA GLY A 360 18.64 -11.98 -20.59
C GLY A 360 18.48 -13.49 -20.71
N THR A 361 19.52 -14.19 -20.30
CA THR A 361 19.57 -15.65 -20.33
C THR A 361 19.22 -16.22 -18.94
N LYS A 362 19.14 -17.54 -18.86
CA LYS A 362 18.92 -18.26 -17.59
C LYS A 362 19.92 -17.88 -16.48
N LEU A 363 21.12 -17.44 -16.85
CA LEU A 363 22.14 -17.03 -15.88
C LEU A 363 21.77 -15.72 -15.16
N ASP A 364 20.85 -14.94 -15.73
CA ASP A 364 20.39 -13.67 -15.19
C ASP A 364 19.19 -13.82 -14.24
N GLU A 365 18.70 -15.04 -14.03
CA GLU A 365 17.62 -15.30 -13.08
C GLU A 365 17.98 -14.81 -11.67
N LYS A 366 17.03 -14.14 -11.02
CA LYS A 366 17.21 -13.76 -9.61
C LYS A 366 17.08 -14.98 -8.73
N ILE A 367 18.09 -15.21 -7.88
CA ILE A 367 18.06 -16.27 -6.89
C ILE A 367 17.29 -15.79 -5.67
N LEU A 368 16.26 -16.54 -5.27
CA LEU A 368 15.51 -16.32 -4.04
C LEU A 368 16.10 -17.21 -2.94
N ASP A 369 16.57 -16.59 -1.87
CA ASP A 369 17.14 -17.29 -0.71
C ASP A 369 16.53 -16.71 0.60
N ASP A 370 15.21 -16.63 0.64
CA ASP A 370 14.47 -16.27 1.84
C ASP A 370 14.23 -17.52 2.70
N VAL A 371 13.84 -17.33 3.95
CA VAL A 371 13.65 -18.44 4.90
C VAL A 371 12.65 -19.48 4.38
N LEU A 372 11.54 -19.04 3.84
CA LEU A 372 10.45 -19.92 3.36
C LEU A 372 10.28 -19.90 1.84
N ASN A 373 10.98 -19.03 1.13
CA ASN A 373 10.86 -18.90 -0.32
C ASN A 373 12.24 -19.07 -0.96
N GLN A 374 12.46 -20.23 -1.56
CA GLN A 374 13.66 -20.57 -2.30
C GLN A 374 13.29 -20.85 -3.74
N GLY A 375 14.08 -20.37 -4.66
CA GLY A 375 13.84 -20.59 -6.07
C GLY A 375 14.51 -19.54 -6.93
N ARG A 376 13.93 -19.30 -8.08
CA ARG A 376 14.43 -18.36 -9.08
C ARG A 376 13.29 -17.58 -9.68
N GLU A 377 13.52 -16.30 -9.92
CA GLU A 377 12.59 -15.42 -10.62
C GLU A 377 13.13 -15.05 -11.99
N ARG A 378 12.25 -15.11 -12.99
CA ARG A 378 12.57 -14.81 -14.39
C ARG A 378 11.96 -13.49 -14.86
N PHE A 379 10.98 -12.96 -14.14
CA PHE A 379 10.37 -11.69 -14.41
C PHE A 379 10.61 -10.75 -13.23
N LEU A 380 11.34 -9.67 -13.47
CA LEU A 380 11.76 -8.72 -12.45
C LEU A 380 11.24 -7.32 -12.80
N LEU A 381 10.85 -6.58 -11.79
CA LEU A 381 10.50 -5.17 -11.94
C LEU A 381 11.11 -4.36 -10.80
N HIS A 382 11.89 -3.34 -11.16
CA HIS A 382 12.48 -2.41 -10.21
C HIS A 382 11.96 -0.99 -10.45
N TYR A 383 11.61 -0.33 -9.38
CA TYR A 383 11.03 1.00 -9.35
C TYR A 383 11.98 1.96 -8.65
N ASN A 384 12.27 3.08 -9.29
CA ASN A 384 13.13 4.13 -8.75
C ASN A 384 12.37 5.45 -8.69
N PHE A 385 12.49 6.12 -7.55
CA PHE A 385 11.84 7.40 -7.30
C PHE A 385 12.88 8.45 -6.89
N PRO A 386 13.59 9.04 -7.87
CA PRO A 386 14.64 10.01 -7.56
C PRO A 386 14.06 11.34 -7.04
N PRO A 387 14.81 12.07 -6.20
CA PRO A 387 14.33 13.33 -5.62
C PRO A 387 13.94 14.40 -6.65
N PHE A 388 14.58 14.43 -7.80
CA PHE A 388 14.24 15.40 -8.83
C PHE A 388 12.82 15.23 -9.40
N SER A 389 12.23 14.05 -9.25
CA SER A 389 10.85 13.78 -9.74
C SER A 389 9.79 14.66 -9.07
N THR A 390 10.09 15.15 -7.88
CA THR A 390 9.25 16.10 -7.13
C THR A 390 9.93 17.47 -6.98
N GLY A 391 11.04 17.70 -7.68
CA GLY A 391 11.77 18.96 -7.62
C GLY A 391 12.58 19.18 -6.34
N GLU A 392 12.86 18.11 -5.59
CA GLU A 392 13.63 18.22 -4.35
C GLU A 392 15.14 18.31 -4.61
N ALA A 393 15.78 19.30 -4.01
CA ALA A 393 17.24 19.43 -4.02
C ALA A 393 17.85 18.56 -2.91
N ARG A 394 17.93 17.28 -3.16
CA ARG A 394 18.40 16.28 -2.21
C ARG A 394 19.29 15.25 -2.94
N ALA A 395 20.32 14.76 -2.26
CA ALA A 395 21.16 13.69 -2.79
C ALA A 395 20.35 12.39 -2.94
N PRO A 396 20.53 11.64 -4.04
CA PRO A 396 19.92 10.32 -4.18
C PRO A 396 20.34 9.39 -3.06
N ARG A 397 19.38 8.62 -2.55
CA ARG A 397 19.62 7.57 -1.56
C ARG A 397 19.36 6.21 -2.20
N GLY A 398 19.82 5.15 -1.54
CA GLY A 398 19.48 3.79 -1.94
C GLY A 398 17.98 3.50 -1.87
N VAL A 399 17.58 2.35 -2.38
CA VAL A 399 16.18 1.91 -2.43
C VAL A 399 15.59 1.82 -1.02
N GLY A 400 14.52 2.55 -0.79
CA GLY A 400 13.79 2.54 0.47
C GLY A 400 12.60 1.58 0.46
N ARG A 401 11.93 1.47 1.61
CA ARG A 401 10.74 0.59 1.77
C ARG A 401 9.60 0.96 0.80
N ARG A 402 9.42 2.26 0.57
CA ARG A 402 8.36 2.76 -0.32
C ARG A 402 8.59 2.31 -1.76
N GLU A 403 9.81 2.39 -2.25
CA GLU A 403 10.17 1.94 -3.60
C GLU A 403 9.97 0.43 -3.77
N VAL A 404 10.30 -0.35 -2.76
CA VAL A 404 10.03 -1.80 -2.75
C VAL A 404 8.52 -2.06 -2.86
N GLY A 405 7.70 -1.34 -2.11
CA GLY A 405 6.24 -1.48 -2.14
C GLY A 405 5.61 -1.12 -3.48
N HIS A 406 5.99 0.02 -4.04
CA HIS A 406 5.50 0.47 -5.35
C HIS A 406 5.94 -0.46 -6.49
N GLY A 407 7.19 -0.90 -6.45
CA GLY A 407 7.70 -1.86 -7.42
C GLY A 407 6.98 -3.20 -7.35
N ASN A 408 6.70 -3.69 -6.15
CA ASN A 408 5.96 -4.93 -5.96
C ASN A 408 4.54 -4.86 -6.52
N LEU A 409 3.83 -3.76 -6.30
CA LEU A 409 2.48 -3.58 -6.85
C LEU A 409 2.49 -3.63 -8.39
N ALA A 410 3.41 -2.94 -9.02
CA ALA A 410 3.55 -2.95 -10.47
C ALA A 410 3.95 -4.35 -10.98
N HIS A 411 4.87 -5.02 -10.30
CA HIS A 411 5.28 -6.37 -10.62
C HIS A 411 4.10 -7.35 -10.57
N ARG A 412 3.30 -7.31 -9.51
CA ARG A 412 2.11 -8.16 -9.34
C ARG A 412 1.04 -7.85 -10.38
N ALA A 413 0.92 -6.59 -10.81
CA ALA A 413 -0.03 -6.17 -11.84
C ALA A 413 0.26 -6.81 -13.19
N LEU A 414 1.55 -6.97 -13.52
CA LEU A 414 2.02 -7.42 -14.84
C LEU A 414 2.32 -8.91 -14.91
N LYS A 415 2.79 -9.51 -13.82
CA LYS A 415 3.35 -10.87 -13.85
C LYS A 415 2.37 -11.94 -14.33
N ARG A 416 1.07 -11.80 -14.05
CA ARG A 416 0.06 -12.77 -14.46
C ARG A 416 -0.29 -12.70 -15.95
N MET A 417 0.03 -11.57 -16.58
CA MET A 417 -0.12 -11.38 -18.03
C MET A 417 1.20 -11.59 -18.79
N PHE A 418 2.29 -11.87 -18.08
CA PHE A 418 3.55 -12.26 -18.68
C PHE A 418 3.45 -13.69 -19.23
N PRO A 419 3.96 -13.97 -20.45
CA PRO A 419 3.80 -15.29 -21.05
C PRO A 419 4.58 -16.37 -20.28
N ASP A 420 3.93 -17.53 -20.08
CA ASP A 420 4.50 -18.63 -19.29
C ASP A 420 5.70 -19.32 -19.96
N ASP A 421 5.72 -19.32 -21.28
CA ASP A 421 6.72 -20.00 -22.13
C ASP A 421 7.78 -19.06 -22.71
N PHE A 422 7.86 -17.83 -22.20
CA PHE A 422 8.81 -16.85 -22.69
C PHE A 422 10.25 -17.27 -22.38
N PRO A 423 11.15 -17.33 -23.40
CA PRO A 423 12.45 -17.98 -23.22
C PRO A 423 13.50 -17.13 -22.48
N TYR A 424 13.27 -15.83 -22.33
CA TYR A 424 14.22 -14.92 -21.69
C TYR A 424 13.88 -14.65 -20.22
N VAL A 425 14.90 -14.32 -19.45
CA VAL A 425 14.73 -13.57 -18.21
C VAL A 425 14.45 -12.11 -18.59
N CYS A 426 13.44 -11.51 -17.99
CA CYS A 426 13.00 -10.17 -18.32
C CYS A 426 13.09 -9.27 -17.09
N ARG A 427 13.74 -8.12 -17.23
CA ARG A 427 13.78 -7.08 -16.19
C ARG A 427 13.20 -5.79 -16.72
N ILE A 428 12.20 -5.27 -16.01
CA ILE A 428 11.69 -3.92 -16.21
C ILE A 428 12.33 -3.01 -15.18
N VAL A 429 12.81 -1.87 -15.60
CA VAL A 429 13.23 -0.77 -14.72
C VAL A 429 12.36 0.42 -15.02
N SER A 430 11.66 0.93 -14.01
CA SER A 430 10.86 2.14 -14.10
C SER A 430 11.53 3.26 -13.31
N ASP A 431 11.94 4.30 -14.00
CA ASP A 431 12.44 5.52 -13.38
C ASP A 431 11.35 6.60 -13.45
N ILE A 432 10.93 7.07 -12.30
CA ILE A 432 9.94 8.14 -12.21
C ILE A 432 10.65 9.47 -12.42
N LEU A 433 10.31 10.14 -13.51
CA LEU A 433 10.94 11.41 -13.89
C LEU A 433 10.19 12.62 -13.35
N GLU A 434 8.89 12.48 -13.15
CA GLU A 434 8.01 13.51 -12.62
C GLU A 434 6.85 12.83 -11.87
N SER A 435 6.45 13.37 -10.71
CA SER A 435 5.39 12.78 -9.91
C SER A 435 4.45 13.81 -9.29
N ASN A 436 3.17 13.68 -9.62
CA ASN A 436 2.06 14.37 -8.97
C ASN A 436 0.82 13.47 -8.99
N GLY A 437 0.86 12.39 -8.22
CA GLY A 437 -0.22 11.40 -8.08
C GLY A 437 0.05 10.12 -8.84
N SER A 438 0.10 9.04 -8.11
CA SER A 438 0.23 7.64 -8.53
C SER A 438 1.31 7.32 -9.57
N SER A 439 2.55 7.42 -9.14
CA SER A 439 3.71 6.98 -9.91
C SER A 439 3.74 5.46 -10.12
N SER A 440 3.19 4.66 -9.20
CA SER A 440 3.09 3.20 -9.35
C SER A 440 2.18 2.79 -10.52
N MET A 441 1.06 3.50 -10.71
CA MET A 441 0.17 3.21 -11.85
C MET A 441 0.77 3.68 -13.18
N ALA A 442 1.53 4.77 -13.17
CA ALA A 442 2.35 5.16 -14.31
C ALA A 442 3.37 4.07 -14.67
N THR A 443 3.98 3.44 -13.66
CA THR A 443 4.92 2.33 -13.84
C THR A 443 4.24 1.12 -14.48
N VAL A 444 3.03 0.78 -14.09
CA VAL A 444 2.25 -0.31 -14.72
C VAL A 444 2.05 -0.05 -16.20
N CYS A 445 1.63 1.16 -16.56
CA CYS A 445 1.36 1.54 -17.94
C CYS A 445 2.66 1.60 -18.78
N ALA A 446 3.71 2.22 -18.25
CA ALA A 446 5.01 2.27 -18.92
C ALA A 446 5.63 0.87 -19.06
N GLY A 447 5.44 0.02 -18.04
CA GLY A 447 5.87 -1.38 -18.08
C GLY A 447 5.19 -2.17 -19.20
N THR A 448 3.88 -2.03 -19.34
CA THR A 448 3.12 -2.63 -20.44
C THR A 448 3.66 -2.17 -21.80
N LEU A 449 3.82 -0.86 -21.98
CA LEU A 449 4.35 -0.28 -23.23
C LEU A 449 5.74 -0.81 -23.56
N SER A 450 6.63 -0.84 -22.57
CA SER A 450 8.01 -1.29 -22.77
C SER A 450 8.11 -2.79 -23.05
N LEU A 451 7.25 -3.62 -22.46
CA LEU A 451 7.16 -5.05 -22.76
C LEU A 451 6.70 -5.28 -24.21
N LEU A 452 5.69 -4.58 -24.65
CA LEU A 452 5.21 -4.66 -26.03
C LEU A 452 6.26 -4.17 -27.02
N ASP A 453 6.98 -3.11 -26.70
CA ASP A 453 8.09 -2.59 -27.50
C ASP A 453 9.25 -3.58 -27.61
N ALA A 454 9.50 -4.35 -26.55
CA ALA A 454 10.53 -5.39 -26.55
C ALA A 454 10.13 -6.66 -27.32
N GLY A 455 8.90 -6.76 -27.77
CA GLY A 455 8.41 -7.96 -28.45
C GLY A 455 7.93 -9.05 -27.51
N VAL A 456 7.71 -8.75 -26.25
CA VAL A 456 7.12 -9.68 -25.29
C VAL A 456 5.64 -9.84 -25.57
N LYS A 457 5.22 -11.07 -25.88
CA LYS A 457 3.82 -11.37 -26.21
C LYS A 457 3.02 -11.58 -24.94
N MET A 458 2.69 -10.47 -24.26
CA MET A 458 1.80 -10.50 -23.10
C MET A 458 0.48 -11.19 -23.46
N LYS A 459 -0.12 -11.86 -22.47
CA LYS A 459 -1.46 -12.45 -22.65
C LYS A 459 -2.46 -11.38 -23.05
N ARG A 460 -2.45 -10.23 -22.38
CA ARG A 460 -3.20 -9.00 -22.69
C ARG A 460 -2.48 -7.78 -22.10
N PRO A 461 -2.63 -6.60 -22.70
CA PRO A 461 -2.09 -5.37 -22.12
C PRO A 461 -2.78 -5.02 -20.79
N VAL A 462 -2.02 -4.45 -19.88
CA VAL A 462 -2.45 -4.05 -18.54
C VAL A 462 -2.34 -2.55 -18.40
N SER A 463 -3.36 -1.92 -17.86
CA SER A 463 -3.29 -0.54 -17.37
C SER A 463 -3.58 -0.48 -15.88
N GLY A 464 -3.37 0.68 -15.29
CA GLY A 464 -3.68 0.92 -13.89
C GLY A 464 -4.12 2.36 -13.67
N ILE A 465 -4.98 2.54 -12.67
CA ILE A 465 -5.50 3.85 -12.30
C ILE A 465 -5.56 3.99 -10.79
N ALA A 466 -5.30 5.20 -10.30
CA ALA A 466 -5.48 5.57 -8.90
C ALA A 466 -6.77 6.36 -8.74
N MET A 467 -7.58 5.93 -7.79
CA MET A 467 -8.89 6.46 -7.48
C MET A 467 -8.92 7.01 -6.06
N GLY A 468 -9.84 7.95 -5.81
CA GLY A 468 -10.12 8.47 -4.49
C GLY A 468 -11.60 8.54 -4.21
N LEU A 469 -11.94 8.61 -2.93
CA LEU A 469 -13.31 8.82 -2.45
C LEU A 469 -13.31 9.94 -1.41
N ILE A 470 -14.26 10.86 -1.54
CA ILE A 470 -14.56 11.87 -0.52
C ILE A 470 -16.02 11.70 -0.13
N SER A 471 -16.30 11.62 1.17
CA SER A 471 -17.67 11.43 1.68
C SER A 471 -17.88 12.24 2.96
N ASP A 472 -19.08 12.76 3.15
CA ASP A 472 -19.51 13.40 4.40
C ASP A 472 -20.57 12.58 5.16
N GLY A 473 -20.83 11.36 4.71
CA GLY A 473 -21.87 10.47 5.23
C GLY A 473 -23.20 10.56 4.47
N GLU A 474 -23.49 11.67 3.82
CA GLU A 474 -24.68 11.88 2.98
C GLU A 474 -24.32 11.94 1.49
N LYS A 475 -23.35 12.79 1.18
CA LYS A 475 -22.80 12.95 -0.18
C LYS A 475 -21.49 12.24 -0.31
N TYR A 476 -21.20 11.75 -1.51
CA TYR A 476 -19.89 11.20 -1.82
C TYR A 476 -19.48 11.57 -3.24
N ALA A 477 -18.17 11.62 -3.47
CA ALA A 477 -17.58 11.84 -4.78
C ALA A 477 -16.48 10.82 -5.00
N ILE A 478 -16.52 10.11 -6.13
CA ILE A 478 -15.50 9.16 -6.55
C ILE A 478 -14.64 9.86 -7.60
N LEU A 479 -13.33 9.94 -7.34
CA LEU A 479 -12.39 10.69 -8.16
C LEU A 479 -11.51 9.74 -8.96
N SER A 480 -11.49 9.91 -10.27
CA SER A 480 -10.61 9.15 -11.17
C SER A 480 -9.29 9.88 -11.35
N ASP A 481 -8.18 9.13 -11.38
CA ASP A 481 -6.84 9.68 -11.57
C ASP A 481 -6.53 10.82 -10.59
N ILE A 482 -6.32 10.47 -9.33
CA ILE A 482 -6.12 11.44 -8.26
C ILE A 482 -4.74 12.09 -8.30
N LEU A 483 -4.72 13.37 -7.93
CA LEU A 483 -3.50 14.12 -7.62
C LEU A 483 -2.92 13.68 -6.28
N GLY A 484 -1.64 13.95 -6.04
CA GLY A 484 -1.02 13.76 -4.74
C GLY A 484 -1.76 14.48 -3.61
N ASP A 485 -2.21 15.70 -3.86
CA ASP A 485 -3.00 16.48 -2.89
C ASP A 485 -4.36 15.85 -2.61
N GLU A 486 -4.99 15.24 -3.59
CA GLU A 486 -6.28 14.56 -3.43
C GLU A 486 -6.16 13.25 -2.64
N ASP A 487 -5.01 12.61 -2.65
CA ASP A 487 -4.72 11.43 -1.83
C ASP A 487 -4.82 11.77 -0.33
N HIS A 488 -4.29 12.92 0.07
CA HIS A 488 -4.34 13.39 1.45
C HIS A 488 -5.74 13.87 1.89
N LEU A 489 -6.58 14.26 0.94
CA LEU A 489 -7.94 14.73 1.20
C LEU A 489 -8.96 13.61 1.34
N GLY A 490 -8.68 12.47 0.72
CA GLY A 490 -9.65 11.39 0.56
C GLY A 490 -9.89 10.57 1.80
N ASP A 491 -11.08 9.99 1.87
CA ASP A 491 -11.48 9.00 2.87
C ASP A 491 -11.08 7.59 2.44
N MET A 492 -10.80 7.40 1.17
CA MET A 492 -10.30 6.17 0.58
C MET A 492 -9.45 6.53 -0.62
N ASP A 493 -8.31 5.88 -0.74
CA ASP A 493 -7.54 5.84 -1.96
C ASP A 493 -7.34 4.39 -2.37
N PHE A 494 -7.45 4.11 -3.65
CA PHE A 494 -7.25 2.78 -4.15
C PHE A 494 -6.72 2.77 -5.58
N LYS A 495 -5.99 1.73 -5.88
CA LYS A 495 -5.37 1.48 -7.16
C LYS A 495 -5.92 0.19 -7.71
N VAL A 496 -6.28 0.20 -8.98
CA VAL A 496 -6.77 -0.98 -9.69
C VAL A 496 -6.01 -1.13 -10.99
N THR A 497 -5.46 -2.31 -11.21
CA THR A 497 -4.82 -2.66 -12.47
C THR A 497 -5.59 -3.78 -13.16
N GLY A 498 -5.49 -3.84 -14.45
CA GLY A 498 -6.10 -4.94 -15.18
C GLY A 498 -6.08 -4.78 -16.68
N THR A 499 -6.67 -5.79 -17.31
CA THR A 499 -6.86 -5.90 -18.74
C THR A 499 -8.31 -5.56 -19.09
N ARG A 500 -8.69 -5.69 -20.36
CA ARG A 500 -10.10 -5.57 -20.75
C ARG A 500 -10.98 -6.68 -20.17
N ASN A 501 -10.38 -7.79 -19.77
CA ASN A 501 -11.11 -8.97 -19.26
C ASN A 501 -11.29 -8.97 -17.73
N GLY A 502 -10.48 -8.23 -17.00
CA GLY A 502 -10.62 -8.18 -15.54
C GLY A 502 -9.42 -7.58 -14.80
N ILE A 503 -9.52 -7.62 -13.50
CA ILE A 503 -8.54 -7.05 -12.56
C ILE A 503 -7.36 -8.00 -12.38
N THR A 504 -6.13 -7.45 -12.38
CA THR A 504 -4.90 -8.22 -12.14
C THR A 504 -4.26 -7.90 -10.79
N ALA A 505 -4.43 -6.71 -10.28
CA ALA A 505 -3.95 -6.33 -8.95
C ALA A 505 -4.74 -5.15 -8.40
N THR A 506 -4.74 -5.03 -7.08
CA THR A 506 -5.38 -3.91 -6.39
C THR A 506 -4.64 -3.59 -5.09
N GLN A 507 -4.75 -2.33 -4.70
CA GLN A 507 -4.31 -1.83 -3.40
C GLN A 507 -5.31 -0.79 -2.92
N MET A 508 -5.85 -0.96 -1.72
CA MET A 508 -6.83 -0.04 -1.14
C MET A 508 -6.43 0.36 0.27
N ASP A 509 -6.60 1.64 0.57
CA ASP A 509 -6.50 2.18 1.92
C ASP A 509 -7.80 2.94 2.23
N ILE A 510 -8.55 2.46 3.20
CA ILE A 510 -9.85 3.00 3.59
C ILE A 510 -9.70 3.68 4.94
N LYS A 511 -9.96 4.98 4.99
CA LYS A 511 -9.74 5.86 6.15
C LYS A 511 -11.03 6.31 6.83
N VAL A 512 -12.18 5.88 6.31
CA VAL A 512 -13.50 6.26 6.79
C VAL A 512 -14.25 5.05 7.32
N ASP A 513 -15.01 5.25 8.39
CA ASP A 513 -15.87 4.24 8.95
C ASP A 513 -17.18 4.12 8.16
N GLY A 514 -17.73 2.91 8.11
CA GLY A 514 -19.05 2.65 7.56
C GLY A 514 -19.16 2.75 6.04
N LEU A 515 -18.07 2.58 5.30
CA LEU A 515 -18.12 2.53 3.84
C LEU A 515 -18.94 1.32 3.38
N SER A 516 -20.04 1.59 2.63
CA SER A 516 -20.90 0.54 2.13
C SER A 516 -20.29 -0.21 0.94
N TYR A 517 -20.65 -1.49 0.79
CA TYR A 517 -20.26 -2.27 -0.40
C TYR A 517 -20.84 -1.69 -1.70
N GLU A 518 -21.99 -1.03 -1.62
CA GLU A 518 -22.60 -0.35 -2.77
C GLU A 518 -21.72 0.80 -3.29
N ILE A 519 -21.20 1.64 -2.41
CA ILE A 519 -20.26 2.73 -2.79
C ILE A 519 -18.96 2.13 -3.32
N LEU A 520 -18.45 1.09 -2.69
CA LEU A 520 -17.22 0.41 -3.12
C LEU A 520 -17.40 -0.20 -4.51
N GLU A 521 -18.55 -0.79 -4.80
CA GLU A 521 -18.87 -1.31 -6.14
C GLU A 521 -18.90 -0.21 -7.18
N LYS A 522 -19.52 0.93 -6.88
CA LYS A 522 -19.55 2.09 -7.78
C LYS A 522 -18.13 2.62 -8.02
N ALA A 523 -17.31 2.67 -7.00
CA ALA A 523 -15.92 3.11 -7.11
C ALA A 523 -15.10 2.17 -8.00
N LEU A 524 -15.27 0.87 -7.85
CA LEU A 524 -14.60 -0.13 -8.69
C LEU A 524 -15.07 -0.08 -10.14
N ASN A 525 -16.35 0.15 -10.39
CA ASN A 525 -16.89 0.29 -11.74
C ASN A 525 -16.38 1.56 -12.42
N GLN A 526 -16.29 2.67 -11.70
CA GLN A 526 -15.68 3.90 -12.23
C GLN A 526 -14.19 3.71 -12.54
N ALA A 527 -13.46 2.98 -11.69
CA ALA A 527 -12.07 2.60 -11.93
C ALA A 527 -11.91 1.76 -13.20
N LYS A 528 -12.85 0.84 -13.46
CA LYS A 528 -12.86 0.04 -14.68
C LYS A 528 -12.97 0.92 -15.93
N GLU A 529 -13.88 1.86 -15.95
CA GLU A 529 -14.03 2.80 -17.05
C GLU A 529 -12.76 3.61 -17.30
N GLY A 530 -12.14 4.11 -16.24
CA GLY A 530 -10.89 4.86 -16.32
C GLY A 530 -9.73 4.00 -16.80
N ARG A 531 -9.63 2.77 -16.32
CA ARG A 531 -8.61 1.81 -16.74
C ARG A 531 -8.74 1.44 -18.21
N LEU A 532 -9.96 1.28 -18.70
CA LEU A 532 -10.22 1.03 -20.12
C LEU A 532 -9.85 2.22 -21.01
N HIS A 533 -10.12 3.43 -20.57
CA HIS A 533 -9.68 4.66 -21.25
C HIS A 533 -8.15 4.71 -21.39
N ILE A 534 -7.43 4.38 -20.31
CA ILE A 534 -5.96 4.34 -20.33
C ILE A 534 -5.46 3.23 -21.28
N LEU A 535 -6.11 2.07 -21.28
CA LEU A 535 -5.78 0.98 -22.23
C LEU A 535 -5.94 1.43 -23.68
N ASP A 536 -6.97 2.21 -24.00
CA ASP A 536 -7.15 2.76 -25.34
C ASP A 536 -5.95 3.63 -25.75
N LYS A 537 -5.45 4.45 -24.84
CA LYS A 537 -4.27 5.29 -25.09
C LYS A 537 -2.99 4.45 -25.30
N ILE A 538 -2.84 3.39 -24.55
CA ILE A 538 -1.72 2.44 -24.70
C ILE A 538 -1.80 1.77 -26.08
N GLN A 539 -2.98 1.29 -26.48
CA GLN A 539 -3.18 0.60 -27.76
C GLN A 539 -3.07 1.53 -28.98
N GLU A 540 -3.41 2.81 -28.83
CA GLU A 540 -3.15 3.81 -29.88
C GLU A 540 -1.65 3.98 -30.12
N THR A 541 -0.84 3.88 -29.08
CA THR A 541 0.62 4.02 -29.18
C THR A 541 1.30 2.77 -29.72
N ILE A 542 0.91 1.59 -29.23
CA ILE A 542 1.40 0.30 -29.69
C ILE A 542 0.26 -0.73 -29.65
N PRO A 543 -0.37 -1.04 -30.79
CA PRO A 543 -1.55 -1.90 -30.83
C PRO A 543 -1.28 -3.37 -30.56
N ALA A 544 -0.05 -3.83 -30.77
CA ALA A 544 0.36 -5.22 -30.61
C ALA A 544 1.84 -5.30 -30.23
N PRO A 545 2.32 -6.42 -29.65
CA PRO A 545 3.75 -6.62 -29.43
C PRO A 545 4.52 -6.54 -30.74
N ARG A 546 5.75 -6.03 -30.70
CA ARG A 546 6.66 -6.12 -31.86
C ARG A 546 6.78 -7.58 -32.29
N GLU A 547 6.80 -7.83 -33.58
CA GLU A 547 6.89 -9.20 -34.12
C GLU A 547 8.23 -9.87 -33.83
N ASP A 548 9.33 -9.08 -33.83
CA ASP A 548 10.67 -9.53 -33.56
C ASP A 548 11.35 -8.66 -32.51
N TYR A 549 12.39 -9.21 -31.89
CA TYR A 549 13.26 -8.51 -30.96
C TYR A 549 14.20 -7.56 -31.70
N LYS A 550 14.71 -6.55 -31.00
CA LYS A 550 15.72 -5.64 -31.56
C LYS A 550 16.99 -6.43 -31.92
N PRO A 551 17.78 -5.96 -32.93
CA PRO A 551 18.93 -6.71 -33.43
C PRO A 551 20.00 -7.06 -32.38
N HIS A 552 20.12 -6.25 -31.34
CA HIS A 552 21.13 -6.43 -30.27
C HIS A 552 20.64 -7.26 -29.08
N VAL A 553 19.42 -7.80 -29.13
CA VAL A 553 18.92 -8.70 -28.11
C VAL A 553 19.63 -10.06 -28.26
N PRO A 554 20.10 -10.68 -27.16
CA PRO A 554 20.67 -12.04 -27.23
C PRO A 554 19.66 -13.00 -27.83
N ARG A 555 20.12 -13.81 -28.82
CA ARG A 555 19.25 -14.78 -29.48
C ARG A 555 19.40 -16.14 -28.82
N ILE A 556 18.28 -16.73 -28.43
CA ILE A 556 18.23 -18.10 -27.89
C ILE A 556 17.79 -19.04 -29.00
N VAL A 557 18.66 -20.01 -29.32
CA VAL A 557 18.38 -20.99 -30.34
C VAL A 557 18.34 -22.38 -29.71
N THR A 558 17.27 -23.11 -29.98
CA THR A 558 17.14 -24.51 -29.54
C THR A 558 17.57 -25.45 -30.67
N MET A 559 18.51 -26.30 -30.37
CA MET A 559 18.97 -27.32 -31.31
C MET A 559 18.81 -28.71 -30.71
N LEU A 560 18.38 -29.65 -31.56
CA LEU A 560 18.36 -31.05 -31.19
C LEU A 560 19.73 -31.65 -31.54
N ILE A 561 20.39 -32.19 -30.54
CA ILE A 561 21.67 -32.90 -30.74
C ILE A 561 21.46 -34.40 -30.57
N PRO A 562 22.07 -35.24 -31.45
CA PRO A 562 22.06 -36.70 -31.29
C PRO A 562 22.70 -37.09 -29.95
N LYS A 563 22.25 -38.19 -29.39
CA LYS A 563 22.76 -38.72 -28.13
C LYS A 563 24.14 -39.39 -28.23
N GLU A 564 24.76 -39.48 -29.40
CA GLU A 564 26.06 -40.10 -29.59
C GLU A 564 27.22 -39.14 -29.40
#